data_d108ba9489e085a70c62c2c06f8feb0d
#
_entry.id   d108ba9489e085a70c62c2c06f8feb0d
#
_cell.length_a   1.000
_cell.length_b   1.000
_cell.length_c   1.000
_cell.angle_alpha   90.00
_cell.angle_beta   90.00
_cell.angle_gamma   90.00
#
_symmetry.space_group_name_H-M   'P 1'
#
loop_
_entity.id
_entity.type
_entity.pdbx_description
1 polymer ?
#
loop_
_entity_poly.entity_id
_entity_poly.type
_entity_poly.pdbx_seq_one_letter_code
_entity_poly.pdbx_strand_id
1 'polypeptide(L)'
;MAVQIYYQLIRDIVIDEQLLSMLQPQRRKQLFSFRLESDQKRCAAAGLLLWKHIYHKHPEHFTVSYNASGKPSVANAPFFNLSHSNDFVMLAVSDTPVGCDIEKLHKTVLSHHVFHPNELDALSNLPSGDIQNHEFLRLWTAKEAFLKAIGTGIDAKASSYDFSKSNTISLDDGSFWKLEHHTVCDSPASLSCVCYKCLQ
;
A
#
# COMPACT_ATOMS: atom_id res chain seq x y z
N MET A 1 8.97 5.98 16.63
CA MET A 1 9.27 4.72 15.92
C MET A 1 9.29 4.99 14.43
N ALA A 2 10.21 4.40 13.68
CA ALA A 2 10.30 4.63 12.24
C ALA A 2 9.52 3.54 11.52
N VAL A 3 8.67 3.92 10.59
CA VAL A 3 8.09 2.98 9.63
C VAL A 3 9.19 2.54 8.69
N GLN A 4 9.30 1.24 8.46
CA GLN A 4 10.24 0.67 7.50
C GLN A 4 9.51 0.38 6.19
N ILE A 5 10.10 0.80 5.07
CA ILE A 5 9.52 0.67 3.75
C ILE A 5 10.48 -0.13 2.87
N TYR A 6 9.95 -1.12 2.17
CA TYR A 6 10.70 -1.98 1.28
C TYR A 6 10.02 -2.04 -0.08
N TYR A 7 10.82 -2.02 -1.14
CA TYR A 7 10.36 -2.15 -2.52
C TYR A 7 11.00 -3.37 -3.18
N GLN A 8 10.24 -4.01 -4.06
CA GLN A 8 10.71 -5.09 -4.91
C GLN A 8 10.23 -4.85 -6.34
N LEU A 9 11.18 -4.81 -7.29
CA LEU A 9 10.88 -4.80 -8.72
C LEU A 9 10.51 -6.20 -9.18
N ILE A 10 9.42 -6.33 -9.94
CA ILE A 10 8.99 -7.63 -10.46
C ILE A 10 9.89 -8.15 -11.58
N ARG A 11 10.61 -7.27 -12.28
CA ARG A 11 11.58 -7.68 -13.31
C ARG A 11 12.72 -8.53 -12.72
N ASP A 12 13.04 -8.33 -11.43
CA ASP A 12 14.11 -9.04 -10.73
C ASP A 12 13.63 -10.38 -10.13
N ILE A 13 12.35 -10.72 -10.31
CA ILE A 13 11.75 -11.95 -9.80
C ILE A 13 11.90 -13.08 -10.81
N VAL A 14 12.61 -14.12 -10.39
CA VAL A 14 12.65 -15.42 -11.05
C VAL A 14 11.84 -16.40 -10.22
N ILE A 15 10.81 -16.99 -10.82
CA ILE A 15 9.95 -17.98 -10.14
C ILE A 15 10.58 -19.37 -10.35
N ASP A 16 11.42 -19.75 -9.41
CA ASP A 16 12.11 -21.03 -9.35
C ASP A 16 11.75 -21.81 -8.06
N GLU A 17 12.27 -23.01 -7.92
CA GLU A 17 12.03 -23.85 -6.74
C GLU A 17 12.52 -23.18 -5.43
N GLN A 18 13.61 -22.43 -5.50
CA GLN A 18 14.16 -21.71 -4.35
C GLN A 18 13.17 -20.64 -3.90
N LEU A 19 12.69 -19.78 -4.80
CA LEU A 19 11.68 -18.78 -4.48
C LEU A 19 10.40 -19.44 -3.95
N LEU A 20 9.91 -20.50 -4.62
CA LEU A 20 8.70 -21.19 -4.20
C LEU A 20 8.83 -21.76 -2.78
N SER A 21 10.01 -22.22 -2.37
CA SER A 21 10.26 -22.70 -0.99
C SER A 21 10.11 -21.62 0.08
N MET A 22 10.33 -20.35 -0.29
CA MET A 22 10.19 -19.20 0.60
C MET A 22 8.72 -18.75 0.78
N LEU A 23 7.83 -19.17 -0.10
CA LEU A 23 6.43 -18.77 -0.07
C LEU A 23 5.58 -19.67 0.81
N GLN A 24 4.62 -19.09 1.52
CA GLN A 24 3.59 -19.86 2.22
C GLN A 24 2.76 -20.70 1.24
N PRO A 25 2.25 -21.88 1.64
CA PRO A 25 1.47 -22.76 0.77
C PRO A 25 0.27 -22.07 0.11
N GLN A 26 -0.44 -21.22 0.86
CA GLN A 26 -1.58 -20.47 0.34
C GLN A 26 -1.16 -19.47 -0.75
N ARG A 27 -0.02 -18.80 -0.57
CA ARG A 27 0.51 -17.84 -1.55
C ARG A 27 0.99 -18.56 -2.81
N ARG A 28 1.57 -19.76 -2.69
CA ARG A 28 1.91 -20.58 -3.88
C ARG A 28 0.65 -20.92 -4.69
N LYS A 29 -0.43 -21.33 -4.03
CA LYS A 29 -1.71 -21.61 -4.71
C LYS A 29 -2.23 -20.34 -5.42
N GLN A 30 -2.20 -19.20 -4.76
CA GLN A 30 -2.59 -17.92 -5.33
C GLN A 30 -1.73 -17.56 -6.54
N LEU A 31 -0.40 -17.71 -6.45
CA LEU A 31 0.54 -17.44 -7.53
C LEU A 31 0.16 -18.21 -8.80
N PHE A 32 -0.09 -19.51 -8.68
CA PHE A 32 -0.44 -20.36 -9.83
C PHE A 32 -1.89 -20.17 -10.32
N SER A 33 -2.73 -19.43 -9.59
CA SER A 33 -4.07 -19.07 -10.07
C SER A 33 -4.07 -17.88 -11.05
N PHE A 34 -3.01 -17.07 -11.06
CA PHE A 34 -2.88 -15.96 -11.99
C PHE A 34 -2.52 -16.43 -13.41
N ARG A 35 -3.17 -15.82 -14.41
CA ARG A 35 -2.92 -16.12 -15.82
C ARG A 35 -1.73 -15.34 -16.39
N LEU A 36 -1.53 -14.09 -15.92
CA LEU A 36 -0.46 -13.24 -16.42
C LEU A 36 0.80 -13.43 -15.58
N GLU A 37 1.93 -13.57 -16.25
CA GLU A 37 3.25 -13.68 -15.60
C GLU A 37 3.54 -12.46 -14.69
N SER A 38 3.13 -11.27 -15.11
CA SER A 38 3.29 -10.07 -14.29
C SER A 38 2.54 -10.15 -12.95
N ASP A 39 1.36 -10.78 -12.91
CA ASP A 39 0.61 -10.98 -11.67
C ASP A 39 1.24 -12.08 -10.81
N GLN A 40 1.73 -13.14 -11.43
CA GLN A 40 2.51 -14.17 -10.74
C GLN A 40 3.75 -13.57 -10.10
N LYS A 41 4.51 -12.74 -10.84
CA LYS A 41 5.70 -12.06 -10.32
C LYS A 41 5.37 -11.07 -9.18
N ARG A 42 4.26 -10.33 -9.27
CA ARG A 42 3.79 -9.47 -8.16
C ARG A 42 3.46 -10.28 -6.91
N CYS A 43 2.76 -11.41 -7.09
CA CYS A 43 2.44 -12.31 -5.98
C CYS A 43 3.70 -12.89 -5.33
N ALA A 44 4.67 -13.32 -6.15
CA ALA A 44 5.95 -13.84 -5.69
C ALA A 44 6.78 -12.78 -4.96
N ALA A 45 6.87 -11.56 -5.52
CA ALA A 45 7.58 -10.43 -4.92
C ALA A 45 7.01 -10.06 -3.55
N ALA A 46 5.69 -10.00 -3.42
CA ALA A 46 5.02 -9.78 -2.14
C ALA A 46 5.36 -10.88 -1.12
N GLY A 47 5.37 -12.14 -1.56
CA GLY A 47 5.75 -13.27 -0.72
C GLY A 47 7.21 -13.21 -0.26
N LEU A 48 8.13 -12.84 -1.16
CA LEU A 48 9.54 -12.66 -0.85
C LEU A 48 9.78 -11.56 0.19
N LEU A 49 9.08 -10.42 0.06
CA LEU A 49 9.14 -9.34 1.05
C LEU A 49 8.64 -9.81 2.42
N LEU A 50 7.52 -10.53 2.47
CA LEU A 50 7.00 -11.08 3.72
C LEU A 50 7.97 -12.12 4.33
N TRP A 51 8.56 -12.98 3.52
CA TRP A 51 9.55 -13.97 3.97
C TRP A 51 10.76 -13.30 4.61
N LYS A 52 11.26 -12.21 4.00
CA LYS A 52 12.43 -11.48 4.49
C LYS A 52 12.16 -10.70 5.78
N HIS A 53 10.99 -10.03 5.87
CA HIS A 53 10.77 -8.95 6.83
C HIS A 53 9.70 -9.24 7.88
N ILE A 54 8.80 -10.20 7.63
CA ILE A 54 7.74 -10.57 8.58
C ILE A 54 7.97 -11.97 9.14
N TYR A 55 8.25 -12.95 8.27
CA TYR A 55 8.41 -14.35 8.70
C TYR A 55 9.81 -14.70 9.17
N HIS A 56 10.77 -13.78 9.08
CA HIS A 56 12.15 -14.00 9.46
C HIS A 56 12.72 -15.31 8.86
N LYS A 57 12.35 -15.59 7.61
CA LYS A 57 12.73 -16.80 6.84
C LYS A 57 12.08 -18.12 7.31
N HIS A 58 11.07 -18.06 8.16
CA HIS A 58 10.35 -19.23 8.69
C HIS A 58 8.83 -19.14 8.42
N PRO A 59 8.39 -19.16 7.14
CA PRO A 59 6.97 -18.95 6.80
C PRO A 59 6.04 -20.00 7.39
N GLU A 60 6.55 -21.18 7.70
CA GLU A 60 5.81 -22.30 8.30
C GLU A 60 5.37 -22.04 9.75
N HIS A 61 6.04 -21.12 10.46
CA HIS A 61 5.72 -20.79 11.85
C HIS A 61 4.61 -19.75 12.00
N PHE A 62 4.13 -19.17 10.88
CA PHE A 62 3.19 -18.07 10.91
C PHE A 62 1.89 -18.41 10.18
N THR A 63 0.77 -18.10 10.83
CA THR A 63 -0.56 -18.15 10.21
C THR A 63 -1.00 -16.75 9.84
N VAL A 64 -1.34 -16.54 8.58
CA VAL A 64 -1.91 -15.28 8.11
C VAL A 64 -3.40 -15.28 8.33
N SER A 65 -3.89 -14.28 9.03
CA SER A 65 -5.31 -13.99 9.18
C SER A 65 -5.69 -12.80 8.31
N TYR A 66 -6.94 -12.70 7.91
CA TYR A 66 -7.45 -11.60 7.09
C TYR A 66 -8.65 -10.96 7.80
N ASN A 67 -8.72 -9.62 7.81
CA ASN A 67 -9.91 -8.93 8.25
C ASN A 67 -11.02 -8.98 7.18
N ALA A 68 -12.20 -8.39 7.48
CA ALA A 68 -13.34 -8.37 6.56
C ALA A 68 -13.04 -7.70 5.21
N SER A 69 -12.10 -6.74 5.18
CA SER A 69 -11.65 -6.03 3.97
C SER A 69 -10.43 -6.70 3.30
N GLY A 70 -10.04 -7.90 3.73
CA GLY A 70 -8.94 -8.66 3.14
C GLY A 70 -7.53 -8.20 3.56
N LYS A 71 -7.40 -7.29 4.54
CA LYS A 71 -6.09 -6.88 5.05
C LYS A 71 -5.44 -8.03 5.83
N PRO A 72 -4.21 -8.47 5.43
CA PRO A 72 -3.52 -9.54 6.13
C PRO A 72 -2.94 -9.08 7.46
N SER A 73 -2.88 -9.99 8.42
CA SER A 73 -2.16 -9.84 9.68
C SER A 73 -1.55 -11.17 10.11
N VAL A 74 -0.51 -11.09 10.94
CA VAL A 74 0.19 -12.25 11.48
C VAL A 74 0.32 -12.05 12.99
N ALA A 75 -0.09 -13.02 13.78
CA ALA A 75 -0.01 -12.95 15.24
C ALA A 75 1.46 -12.85 15.69
N ASN A 76 1.73 -11.99 16.66
CA ASN A 76 3.06 -11.74 17.22
C ASN A 76 4.11 -11.20 16.21
N ALA A 77 3.68 -10.74 15.04
CA ALA A 77 4.52 -10.02 14.10
C ALA A 77 4.23 -8.51 14.17
N PRO A 78 5.14 -7.65 13.68
CA PRO A 78 4.87 -6.23 13.49
C PRO A 78 3.64 -6.02 12.59
N PHE A 79 3.01 -4.85 12.70
CA PHE A 79 2.00 -4.44 11.72
C PHE A 79 2.66 -4.27 10.35
N PHE A 80 1.97 -4.73 9.31
CA PHE A 80 2.46 -4.57 7.95
C PHE A 80 1.31 -4.32 6.97
N ASN A 81 1.67 -3.78 5.83
CA ASN A 81 0.76 -3.64 4.70
C ASN A 81 1.52 -3.78 3.38
N LEU A 82 0.86 -4.31 2.37
CA LEU A 82 1.38 -4.50 1.02
C LEU A 82 0.57 -3.65 0.02
N SER A 83 1.28 -3.08 -0.95
CA SER A 83 0.69 -2.51 -2.16
C SER A 83 1.52 -2.86 -3.37
N HIS A 84 0.95 -2.73 -4.56
CA HIS A 84 1.66 -2.96 -5.82
C HIS A 84 1.04 -2.14 -6.93
N SER A 85 1.88 -1.62 -7.80
CA SER A 85 1.47 -0.98 -9.05
C SER A 85 2.51 -1.23 -10.13
N ASN A 86 2.07 -1.65 -11.31
CA ASN A 86 2.93 -2.01 -12.45
C ASN A 86 4.07 -2.94 -12.03
N ASP A 87 5.31 -2.42 -12.03
CA ASP A 87 6.53 -3.19 -11.84
C ASP A 87 7.01 -3.22 -10.38
N PHE A 88 6.28 -2.59 -9.45
CA PHE A 88 6.67 -2.49 -8.06
C PHE A 88 5.71 -3.22 -7.13
N VAL A 89 6.30 -3.83 -6.12
CA VAL A 89 5.62 -4.26 -4.90
C VAL A 89 6.26 -3.53 -3.72
N MET A 90 5.43 -2.98 -2.85
CA MET A 90 5.81 -2.24 -1.65
C MET A 90 5.33 -2.98 -0.40
N LEU A 91 6.18 -3.05 0.61
CA LEU A 91 5.86 -3.49 1.96
C LEU A 91 6.19 -2.37 2.94
N ALA A 92 5.23 -2.00 3.76
CA ALA A 92 5.43 -1.15 4.94
C ALA A 92 5.33 -2.01 6.21
N VAL A 93 6.25 -1.79 7.17
CA VAL A 93 6.32 -2.48 8.45
C VAL A 93 6.43 -1.45 9.57
N SER A 94 5.68 -1.64 10.67
CA SER A 94 5.63 -0.71 11.80
C SER A 94 5.25 -1.43 13.10
N ASP A 95 5.61 -0.83 14.23
CA ASP A 95 5.13 -1.27 15.57
C ASP A 95 3.69 -0.79 15.87
N THR A 96 3.13 0.08 15.04
CA THR A 96 1.74 0.56 15.12
C THR A 96 0.98 0.23 13.84
N PRO A 97 -0.37 0.24 13.85
CA PRO A 97 -1.15 0.02 12.64
C PRO A 97 -0.67 0.88 11.47
N VAL A 98 -0.45 0.24 10.32
CA VAL A 98 0.14 0.84 9.12
C VAL A 98 -0.63 0.45 7.87
N GLY A 99 -0.68 1.35 6.90
CA GLY A 99 -1.12 1.11 5.54
C GLY A 99 -0.14 1.74 4.57
N CYS A 100 -0.06 1.23 3.36
CA CYS A 100 0.76 1.81 2.30
C CYS A 100 0.07 1.70 0.95
N ASP A 101 0.42 2.63 0.08
CA ASP A 101 0.03 2.56 -1.31
C ASP A 101 1.17 3.01 -2.23
N ILE A 102 1.22 2.44 -3.41
CA ILE A 102 2.16 2.80 -4.47
C ILE A 102 1.40 2.84 -5.78
N GLU A 103 1.58 3.92 -6.55
CA GLU A 103 0.96 4.07 -7.85
C GLU A 103 1.91 4.68 -8.87
N LYS A 104 1.76 4.27 -10.12
CA LYS A 104 2.43 4.89 -11.27
C LYS A 104 1.51 5.94 -11.88
N LEU A 105 2.10 7.05 -12.29
CA LEU A 105 1.38 8.10 -13.00
C LEU A 105 0.70 7.55 -14.25
N HIS A 106 -0.61 7.64 -14.30
CA HIS A 106 -1.44 7.31 -15.45
C HIS A 106 -2.57 8.33 -15.57
N LYS A 107 -3.32 8.29 -16.66
CA LYS A 107 -4.39 9.24 -16.90
C LYS A 107 -5.42 9.18 -15.77
N THR A 108 -5.69 10.34 -15.18
CA THR A 108 -6.54 10.53 -14.02
C THR A 108 -8.02 10.36 -14.34
N VAL A 109 -8.74 9.67 -13.46
CA VAL A 109 -10.21 9.66 -13.43
C VAL A 109 -10.67 10.15 -12.07
N LEU A 110 -11.25 11.35 -12.01
CA LEU A 110 -11.78 11.92 -10.77
C LEU A 110 -13.05 11.15 -10.35
N SER A 111 -13.07 10.71 -9.09
CA SER A 111 -14.22 10.04 -8.49
C SER A 111 -14.72 10.80 -7.27
N HIS A 112 -15.92 11.38 -7.37
CA HIS A 112 -16.58 12.07 -6.26
C HIS A 112 -16.93 11.16 -5.08
N HIS A 113 -16.91 9.85 -5.26
CA HIS A 113 -17.15 8.89 -4.18
C HIS A 113 -15.93 8.65 -3.29
N VAL A 114 -14.75 8.99 -3.79
CA VAL A 114 -13.48 8.75 -3.08
C VAL A 114 -12.89 10.05 -2.52
N PHE A 115 -12.92 11.12 -3.32
CA PHE A 115 -12.28 12.39 -2.95
C PHE A 115 -13.22 13.29 -2.14
N HIS A 116 -12.62 13.95 -1.13
CA HIS A 116 -13.29 15.01 -0.39
C HIS A 116 -13.56 16.23 -1.29
N PRO A 117 -14.63 17.02 -1.08
CA PRO A 117 -14.91 18.22 -1.88
C PRO A 117 -13.71 19.20 -1.98
N ASN A 118 -12.97 19.41 -0.89
CA ASN A 118 -11.77 20.26 -0.88
C ASN A 118 -10.65 19.71 -1.76
N GLU A 119 -10.50 18.38 -1.86
CA GLU A 119 -9.51 17.74 -2.73
C GLU A 119 -9.88 17.88 -4.20
N LEU A 120 -11.18 17.75 -4.51
CA LEU A 120 -11.69 17.97 -5.87
C LEU A 120 -11.52 19.43 -6.28
N ASP A 121 -11.80 20.38 -5.39
CA ASP A 121 -11.58 21.80 -5.63
C ASP A 121 -10.07 22.09 -5.86
N ALA A 122 -9.20 21.57 -5.00
CA ALA A 122 -7.77 21.71 -5.17
C ALA A 122 -7.28 21.17 -6.52
N LEU A 123 -7.75 20.00 -6.94
CA LEU A 123 -7.39 19.40 -8.22
C LEU A 123 -7.92 20.20 -9.41
N SER A 124 -9.17 20.72 -9.33
CA SER A 124 -9.79 21.48 -10.42
C SER A 124 -9.13 22.84 -10.66
N ASN A 125 -8.53 23.42 -9.65
CA ASN A 125 -7.82 24.70 -9.71
C ASN A 125 -6.36 24.59 -10.23
N LEU A 126 -5.85 23.36 -10.43
CA LEU A 126 -4.51 23.15 -10.99
C LEU A 126 -4.55 23.14 -12.53
N PRO A 127 -3.44 23.60 -13.18
CA PRO A 127 -3.28 23.42 -14.62
C PRO A 127 -3.40 21.95 -14.98
N SER A 128 -4.17 21.64 -16.02
CA SER A 128 -4.28 20.28 -16.55
C SER A 128 -2.91 19.77 -17.06
N GLY A 129 -2.67 18.49 -16.93
CA GLY A 129 -1.43 17.82 -17.30
C GLY A 129 -0.64 17.30 -16.10
N ASP A 130 0.68 17.35 -16.17
CA ASP A 130 1.55 16.65 -15.20
C ASP A 130 1.38 17.14 -13.76
N ILE A 131 1.16 18.46 -13.56
CA ILE A 131 0.96 19.02 -12.21
C ILE A 131 -0.31 18.46 -11.57
N GLN A 132 -1.41 18.50 -12.29
CA GLN A 132 -2.70 17.98 -11.82
C GLN A 132 -2.63 16.46 -11.61
N ASN A 133 -2.01 15.73 -12.53
CA ASN A 133 -1.84 14.29 -12.43
C ASN A 133 -0.98 13.90 -11.22
N HIS A 134 0.09 14.65 -10.94
CA HIS A 134 0.95 14.39 -9.78
C HIS A 134 0.18 14.64 -8.46
N GLU A 135 -0.56 15.75 -8.36
CA GLU A 135 -1.36 16.04 -7.17
C GLU A 135 -2.49 15.03 -6.98
N PHE A 136 -3.15 14.61 -8.06
CA PHE A 136 -4.11 13.51 -7.99
C PHE A 136 -3.46 12.25 -7.41
N LEU A 137 -2.28 11.88 -7.92
CA LEU A 137 -1.57 10.68 -7.45
C LEU A 137 -1.21 10.79 -5.96
N ARG A 138 -0.81 11.99 -5.53
CA ARG A 138 -0.53 12.28 -4.12
C ARG A 138 -1.76 12.05 -3.24
N LEU A 139 -2.89 12.59 -3.63
CA LEU A 139 -4.14 12.47 -2.88
C LEU A 139 -4.68 11.03 -2.92
N TRP A 140 -4.59 10.37 -4.08
CA TRP A 140 -5.02 8.98 -4.24
C TRP A 140 -4.22 8.04 -3.34
N THR A 141 -2.88 8.09 -3.41
CA THR A 141 -2.03 7.23 -2.58
C THR A 141 -2.17 7.52 -1.09
N ALA A 142 -2.42 8.79 -0.71
CA ALA A 142 -2.74 9.16 0.67
C ALA A 142 -4.02 8.48 1.17
N LYS A 143 -5.10 8.56 0.39
CA LYS A 143 -6.39 7.92 0.72
C LYS A 143 -6.26 6.42 0.85
N GLU A 144 -5.69 5.77 -0.16
CA GLU A 144 -5.50 4.32 -0.16
C GLU A 144 -4.63 3.87 1.02
N ALA A 145 -3.51 4.55 1.28
CA ALA A 145 -2.65 4.22 2.42
C ALA A 145 -3.39 4.37 3.75
N PHE A 146 -4.17 5.45 3.92
CA PHE A 146 -4.95 5.68 5.13
C PHE A 146 -6.06 4.63 5.30
N LEU A 147 -6.86 4.35 4.28
CA LEU A 147 -7.95 3.37 4.34
C LEU A 147 -7.41 1.95 4.57
N LYS A 148 -6.26 1.61 3.99
CA LYS A 148 -5.52 0.37 4.29
C LYS A 148 -4.99 0.35 5.73
N ALA A 149 -4.56 1.51 6.27
CA ALA A 149 -4.08 1.60 7.65
C ALA A 149 -5.19 1.30 8.65
N ILE A 150 -6.35 1.96 8.51
CA ILE A 150 -7.52 1.72 9.38
C ILE A 150 -8.25 0.41 9.05
N GLY A 151 -8.00 -0.19 7.88
CA GLY A 151 -8.50 -1.52 7.51
C GLY A 151 -9.93 -1.57 7.03
N THR A 152 -10.50 -0.45 6.56
CA THR A 152 -11.89 -0.39 6.04
C THR A 152 -11.97 -0.68 4.54
N GLY A 153 -10.88 -0.44 3.79
CA GLY A 153 -10.93 -0.38 2.33
C GLY A 153 -11.66 0.88 1.84
N ILE A 154 -11.84 1.00 0.51
CA ILE A 154 -12.64 2.08 -0.07
C ILE A 154 -14.11 1.81 0.24
N ASP A 155 -14.68 2.62 1.10
CA ASP A 155 -16.08 2.58 1.53
C ASP A 155 -16.76 3.95 1.33
N ALA A 156 -18.04 4.04 1.74
CA ALA A 156 -18.83 5.28 1.65
C ALA A 156 -18.26 6.45 2.46
N LYS A 157 -17.33 6.19 3.40
CA LYS A 157 -16.68 7.22 4.20
C LYS A 157 -15.38 7.74 3.60
N ALA A 158 -14.88 7.15 2.51
CA ALA A 158 -13.61 7.55 1.89
C ALA A 158 -13.58 9.06 1.57
N SER A 159 -14.67 9.62 1.07
CA SER A 159 -14.81 11.04 0.76
C SER A 159 -14.95 11.96 1.98
N SER A 160 -15.11 11.44 3.20
CA SER A 160 -15.16 12.27 4.42
C SER A 160 -13.79 12.66 4.96
N TYR A 161 -12.73 12.00 4.49
CA TYR A 161 -11.36 12.29 4.91
C TYR A 161 -10.70 13.27 3.94
N ASP A 162 -10.07 14.33 4.45
CA ASP A 162 -9.46 15.41 3.65
C ASP A 162 -7.95 15.46 3.83
N PHE A 163 -7.21 15.23 2.74
CA PHE A 163 -5.75 15.31 2.67
C PHE A 163 -5.26 16.45 1.76
N SER A 164 -6.13 17.40 1.41
CA SER A 164 -5.78 18.52 0.54
C SER A 164 -4.73 19.46 1.16
N LYS A 165 -4.75 19.63 2.49
CA LYS A 165 -3.90 20.59 3.20
C LYS A 165 -3.03 19.99 4.29
N SER A 166 -3.25 18.73 4.67
CA SER A 166 -2.55 18.11 5.79
C SER A 166 -2.17 16.67 5.49
N ASN A 167 -0.99 16.29 5.93
CA ASN A 167 -0.52 14.91 5.96
C ASN A 167 -0.79 14.23 7.31
N THR A 168 -1.72 14.79 8.11
CA THR A 168 -2.14 14.22 9.39
C THR A 168 -3.65 14.25 9.50
N ILE A 169 -4.22 13.29 10.24
CA ILE A 169 -5.63 13.22 10.49
C ILE A 169 -5.90 12.67 11.91
N SER A 170 -6.87 13.28 12.61
CA SER A 170 -7.41 12.77 13.87
C SER A 170 -8.79 12.18 13.61
N LEU A 171 -9.05 11.02 14.20
CA LEU A 171 -10.35 10.38 14.14
C LEU A 171 -11.15 10.62 15.44
N ASP A 172 -12.46 10.39 15.39
CA ASP A 172 -13.37 10.57 16.52
C ASP A 172 -13.04 9.69 17.72
N ASP A 173 -12.35 8.56 17.49
CA ASP A 173 -11.85 7.69 18.56
C ASP A 173 -10.59 8.21 19.26
N GLY A 174 -10.16 9.43 18.94
CA GLY A 174 -8.95 10.08 19.45
C GLY A 174 -7.65 9.59 18.81
N SER A 175 -7.70 8.65 17.87
CA SER A 175 -6.50 8.20 17.20
C SER A 175 -5.96 9.26 16.24
N PHE A 176 -4.62 9.38 16.21
CA PHE A 176 -3.91 10.31 15.36
C PHE A 176 -3.02 9.55 14.36
N TRP A 177 -3.12 9.95 13.10
CA TRP A 177 -2.46 9.28 11.98
C TRP A 177 -1.61 10.26 11.20
N LYS A 178 -0.47 9.78 10.71
CA LYS A 178 0.47 10.55 9.89
C LYS A 178 0.70 9.84 8.55
N LEU A 179 0.80 10.64 7.50
CA LEU A 179 1.10 10.21 6.15
C LEU A 179 2.46 10.73 5.72
N GLU A 180 3.22 9.89 5.02
CA GLU A 180 4.51 10.25 4.42
C GLU A 180 4.53 9.79 2.97
N HIS A 181 4.85 10.72 2.05
CA HIS A 181 4.99 10.43 0.63
C HIS A 181 6.45 10.21 0.27
N HIS A 182 6.68 9.26 -0.62
CA HIS A 182 8.03 8.91 -1.08
C HIS A 182 8.04 8.77 -2.60
N THR A 183 9.03 9.38 -3.25
CA THR A 183 9.34 9.11 -4.65
C THR A 183 10.04 7.76 -4.74
N VAL A 184 9.63 6.93 -5.68
CA VAL A 184 10.24 5.60 -5.89
C VAL A 184 11.53 5.77 -6.70
N CYS A 185 12.67 5.38 -6.13
CA CYS A 185 14.01 5.69 -6.68
C CYS A 185 14.20 5.31 -8.14
N ASP A 186 13.69 4.16 -8.57
CA ASP A 186 13.84 3.68 -9.96
C ASP A 186 12.67 4.04 -10.88
N SER A 187 11.75 4.88 -10.42
CA SER A 187 10.58 5.28 -11.20
C SER A 187 10.08 6.67 -10.78
N PRO A 188 10.65 7.75 -11.34
CA PRO A 188 10.22 9.11 -11.03
C PRO A 188 8.73 9.38 -11.30
N ALA A 189 8.12 8.58 -12.18
CA ALA A 189 6.69 8.63 -12.47
C ALA A 189 5.83 7.81 -11.47
N SER A 190 6.43 7.26 -10.40
CA SER A 190 5.70 6.52 -9.38
C SER A 190 5.80 7.25 -8.05
N LEU A 191 4.68 7.31 -7.34
CA LEU A 191 4.57 7.88 -6.01
C LEU A 191 4.07 6.80 -5.05
N SER A 192 4.60 6.77 -3.85
CA SER A 192 4.09 5.95 -2.77
C SER A 192 3.75 6.79 -1.56
N CYS A 193 2.83 6.30 -0.76
CA CYS A 193 2.46 6.87 0.51
C CYS A 193 2.42 5.78 1.58
N VAL A 194 2.87 6.10 2.77
CA VAL A 194 2.66 5.29 3.96
C VAL A 194 1.85 6.09 4.97
N CYS A 195 0.89 5.43 5.62
CA CYS A 195 0.10 5.98 6.70
C CYS A 195 0.25 5.10 7.94
N TYR A 196 0.51 5.70 9.09
CA TYR A 196 0.68 4.97 10.34
C TYR A 196 0.04 5.71 11.52
N LYS A 197 -0.38 4.91 12.52
CA LYS A 197 -0.91 5.43 13.78
C LYS A 197 0.23 5.97 14.64
N CYS A 198 0.13 7.22 15.07
CA CYS A 198 1.06 7.80 16.02
C CYS A 198 0.74 7.32 17.45
N LEU A 199 1.77 7.04 18.23
CA LEU A 199 1.62 6.84 19.67
C LEU A 199 1.47 8.21 20.33
N GLN A 200 0.49 8.34 21.19
CA GLN A 200 0.29 9.50 22.07
C GLN A 200 1.24 9.41 23.24
#